data_9a09339267be543e326de6e11aada1db
#
_entry.id   9a09339267be543e326de6e11aada1db
#
_cell.length_a   1.000
_cell.length_b   1.000
_cell.length_c   1.000
_cell.angle_alpha   90.00
_cell.angle_beta   90.00
_cell.angle_gamma   90.00
#
_symmetry.space_group_name_H-M   'P 1'
#
loop_
_entity.id
_entity.type
_entity.pdbx_description
1 polymer ?
#
loop_
_entity_poly.entity_id
_entity_poly.type
_entity_poly.pdbx_seq_one_letter_code
_entity_poly.pdbx_strand_id
1 'polypeptide(L)'
;MSIKCEERFFESTDRKDRVRYLTWVDDAVETKAVALIAHGVCEHIDRFHGLAEHLAKVGYAVYGEDHVGHGKTAMGEEQNLRNIGKCPKGADKIVIKDMHKIRDIAVSEHPGLPEVLVGHSMGSFVAKIYGANYGKELAATVYCGSGDFFGNPFRCLIYPLVPLFTAAPVKDLEIKVTNNMFSTGWLSRSKENRADYLKDPMITVYYTPGLLAMLGALAARSAGTLWAKKMPKDLPVLVVAGTQDIIGFCGIGVKFANRWMDKAGIKDHTTKWYKSYRHELFRDDCKEEVYNDITTWLASKGLPG
;
A
#
# COMPACT_ATOMS: atom_id res chain seq x y z
N MET A 1 -26.43 -3.14 9.59
CA MET A 1 -25.36 -3.27 8.59
C MET A 1 -24.69 -4.61 8.83
N SER A 2 -24.49 -5.39 7.80
CA SER A 2 -24.03 -6.78 7.86
C SER A 2 -22.50 -6.94 7.80
N ILE A 3 -21.76 -5.83 7.54
CA ILE A 3 -20.31 -5.90 7.45
C ILE A 3 -19.71 -5.98 8.85
N LYS A 4 -19.02 -7.08 9.11
CA LYS A 4 -18.20 -7.28 10.30
C LYS A 4 -16.79 -6.79 10.04
N CYS A 5 -16.27 -5.93 10.92
CA CYS A 5 -14.87 -5.57 10.97
C CYS A 5 -14.26 -6.13 12.25
N GLU A 6 -13.25 -6.97 12.13
CA GLU A 6 -12.59 -7.59 13.28
C GLU A 6 -11.12 -7.19 13.34
N GLU A 7 -10.66 -6.85 14.54
CA GLU A 7 -9.26 -6.62 14.84
C GLU A 7 -8.60 -7.92 15.30
N ARG A 8 -7.52 -8.30 14.64
CA ARG A 8 -6.79 -9.54 14.90
C ARG A 8 -5.28 -9.28 14.87
N PHE A 9 -4.49 -10.27 15.33
CA PHE A 9 -3.04 -10.18 15.42
C PHE A 9 -2.37 -11.46 14.97
N PHE A 10 -1.20 -11.34 14.33
CA PHE A 10 -0.30 -12.45 14.09
C PHE A 10 1.14 -12.09 14.47
N GLU A 11 1.98 -13.07 14.70
CA GLU A 11 3.41 -12.87 14.97
C GLU A 11 4.12 -12.47 13.69
N SER A 12 4.84 -11.32 13.68
CA SER A 12 5.64 -10.88 12.53
C SER A 12 6.69 -11.93 12.12
N THR A 13 7.08 -11.89 10.87
CA THR A 13 8.17 -12.75 10.35
C THR A 13 9.53 -12.42 10.95
N ASP A 14 9.71 -11.27 11.59
CA ASP A 14 10.90 -10.93 12.37
C ASP A 14 10.88 -11.49 13.80
N ARG A 15 9.74 -12.07 14.24
CA ARG A 15 9.51 -12.67 15.57
C ARG A 15 9.68 -11.70 16.75
N LYS A 16 9.52 -10.41 16.52
CA LYS A 16 9.63 -9.36 17.55
C LYS A 16 8.32 -8.64 17.77
N ASP A 17 7.62 -8.37 16.68
CA ASP A 17 6.39 -7.61 16.73
C ASP A 17 5.17 -8.53 16.55
N ARG A 18 4.05 -8.14 17.15
CA ARG A 18 2.73 -8.66 16.81
C ARG A 18 2.11 -7.72 15.79
N VAL A 19 1.90 -8.21 14.58
CA VAL A 19 1.28 -7.45 13.51
C VAL A 19 -0.22 -7.40 13.73
N ARG A 20 -0.75 -6.19 13.86
CA ARG A 20 -2.19 -5.95 13.89
C ARG A 20 -2.73 -5.97 12.47
N TYR A 21 -3.88 -6.61 12.27
CA TYR A 21 -4.63 -6.54 11.02
C TYR A 21 -6.12 -6.44 11.26
N LEU A 22 -6.83 -5.93 10.26
CA LEU A 22 -8.27 -5.88 10.22
C LEU A 22 -8.80 -6.80 9.13
N THR A 23 -9.99 -7.36 9.38
CA THR A 23 -10.76 -8.09 8.38
C THR A 23 -12.12 -7.42 8.20
N TRP A 24 -12.65 -7.42 6.98
CA TRP A 24 -13.99 -6.94 6.67
C TRP A 24 -14.70 -8.01 5.82
N VAL A 25 -15.81 -8.49 6.30
CA VAL A 25 -16.66 -9.47 5.61
C VAL A 25 -18.12 -9.03 5.72
N ASP A 26 -18.85 -9.07 4.64
CA ASP A 26 -20.30 -8.83 4.66
C ASP A 26 -21.04 -10.17 4.76
N ASP A 27 -21.64 -10.46 5.92
CA ASP A 27 -22.40 -11.69 6.17
C ASP A 27 -23.65 -11.82 5.30
N ALA A 28 -24.11 -10.74 4.65
CA ALA A 28 -25.26 -10.75 3.75
C ALA A 28 -24.90 -11.13 2.32
N VAL A 29 -23.59 -11.21 2.00
CA VAL A 29 -23.09 -11.48 0.65
C VAL A 29 -22.17 -12.68 0.68
N GLU A 30 -22.35 -13.59 -0.31
CA GLU A 30 -21.43 -14.71 -0.47
C GLU A 30 -20.01 -14.23 -0.79
N THR A 31 -19.02 -14.67 0.00
CA THR A 31 -17.61 -14.38 -0.29
C THR A 31 -17.14 -15.16 -1.52
N LYS A 32 -16.66 -14.45 -2.54
CA LYS A 32 -16.23 -15.00 -3.84
C LYS A 32 -14.78 -14.68 -4.19
N ALA A 33 -14.13 -13.79 -3.41
CA ALA A 33 -12.73 -13.43 -3.60
C ALA A 33 -12.14 -12.92 -2.29
N VAL A 34 -10.82 -12.84 -2.23
CA VAL A 34 -10.05 -12.23 -1.15
C VAL A 34 -9.41 -10.94 -1.67
N ALA A 35 -9.46 -9.86 -0.88
CA ALA A 35 -8.72 -8.64 -1.16
C ALA A 35 -7.74 -8.34 -0.03
N LEU A 36 -6.49 -8.11 -0.38
CA LEU A 36 -5.43 -7.66 0.52
C LEU A 36 -5.21 -6.15 0.32
N ILE A 37 -5.08 -5.38 1.39
CA ILE A 37 -4.81 -3.94 1.34
C ILE A 37 -3.47 -3.64 1.98
N ALA A 38 -2.57 -2.98 1.22
CA ALA A 38 -1.30 -2.45 1.68
C ALA A 38 -1.38 -0.92 1.76
N HIS A 39 -1.29 -0.35 2.96
CA HIS A 39 -1.39 1.08 3.21
C HIS A 39 -0.08 1.84 2.88
N GLY A 40 -0.15 3.18 2.87
CA GLY A 40 0.99 4.06 2.58
C GLY A 40 1.90 4.31 3.78
N VAL A 41 2.97 5.08 3.54
CA VAL A 41 3.86 5.52 4.62
C VAL A 41 3.15 6.52 5.53
N CYS A 42 3.47 6.46 6.82
CA CYS A 42 2.93 7.37 7.86
C CYS A 42 1.44 7.23 8.13
N GLU A 43 0.74 6.28 7.53
CA GLU A 43 -0.66 5.99 7.78
C GLU A 43 -0.84 4.56 8.35
N HIS A 44 -2.07 4.11 8.48
CA HIS A 44 -2.43 2.81 9.04
C HIS A 44 -3.71 2.27 8.39
N ILE A 45 -4.01 1.00 8.64
CA ILE A 45 -5.07 0.27 7.93
C ILE A 45 -6.49 0.81 8.20
N ASP A 46 -6.76 1.43 9.36
CA ASP A 46 -8.10 1.98 9.63
C ASP A 46 -8.50 3.08 8.64
N ARG A 47 -7.55 3.71 7.97
CA ARG A 47 -7.84 4.72 6.94
C ARG A 47 -8.48 4.14 5.68
N PHE A 48 -8.53 2.82 5.56
CA PHE A 48 -9.06 2.09 4.41
C PHE A 48 -10.44 1.48 4.62
N HIS A 49 -11.12 1.77 5.75
CA HIS A 49 -12.48 1.26 6.03
C HIS A 49 -13.43 1.46 4.85
N GLY A 50 -13.48 2.65 4.25
CA GLY A 50 -14.40 2.93 3.13
C GLY A 50 -14.18 2.03 1.92
N LEU A 51 -12.91 1.85 1.50
CA LEU A 51 -12.58 0.94 0.41
C LEU A 51 -12.87 -0.53 0.79
N ALA A 52 -12.49 -0.93 1.99
CA ALA A 52 -12.67 -2.30 2.47
C ALA A 52 -14.15 -2.69 2.56
N GLU A 53 -14.99 -1.80 3.10
CA GLU A 53 -16.45 -2.01 3.14
C GLU A 53 -17.08 -2.05 1.75
N HIS A 54 -16.59 -1.21 0.82
CA HIS A 54 -17.07 -1.23 -0.56
C HIS A 54 -16.75 -2.58 -1.24
N LEU A 55 -15.54 -3.09 -1.07
CA LEU A 55 -15.14 -4.40 -1.58
C LEU A 55 -15.93 -5.53 -0.91
N ALA A 56 -16.15 -5.47 0.41
CA ALA A 56 -16.92 -6.49 1.12
C ALA A 56 -18.37 -6.58 0.60
N LYS A 57 -19.03 -5.44 0.30
CA LYS A 57 -20.39 -5.39 -0.27
C LYS A 57 -20.52 -6.09 -1.60
N VAL A 58 -19.45 -6.22 -2.36
CA VAL A 58 -19.48 -6.92 -3.66
C VAL A 58 -18.89 -8.34 -3.59
N GLY A 59 -18.64 -8.86 -2.37
CA GLY A 59 -18.28 -10.26 -2.17
C GLY A 59 -16.79 -10.54 -1.98
N TYR A 60 -16.01 -9.56 -1.50
CA TYR A 60 -14.63 -9.80 -1.04
C TYR A 60 -14.58 -10.01 0.47
N ALA A 61 -13.82 -11.01 0.91
CA ALA A 61 -13.25 -10.98 2.26
C ALA A 61 -11.98 -10.12 2.21
N VAL A 62 -11.98 -9.00 2.95
CA VAL A 62 -10.92 -8.01 2.88
C VAL A 62 -10.01 -8.12 4.09
N TYR A 63 -8.70 -8.09 3.87
CA TYR A 63 -7.67 -8.16 4.90
C TYR A 63 -6.67 -7.03 4.71
N GLY A 64 -6.27 -6.39 5.78
CA GLY A 64 -5.23 -5.37 5.74
C GLY A 64 -4.52 -5.26 7.07
N GLU A 65 -3.19 -5.12 7.03
CA GLU A 65 -2.35 -5.03 8.22
C GLU A 65 -1.84 -3.61 8.46
N ASP A 66 -1.51 -3.29 9.71
CA ASP A 66 -0.61 -2.18 10.01
C ASP A 66 0.83 -2.67 9.77
N HIS A 67 1.49 -2.12 8.76
CA HIS A 67 2.86 -2.50 8.43
C HIS A 67 3.84 -2.28 9.58
N VAL A 68 4.93 -3.01 9.61
CA VAL A 68 6.02 -2.80 10.57
C VAL A 68 6.40 -1.32 10.65
N GLY A 69 6.48 -0.78 11.87
CA GLY A 69 6.75 0.63 12.13
C GLY A 69 5.53 1.56 11.96
N HIS A 70 4.32 1.04 11.73
CA HIS A 70 3.10 1.82 11.52
C HIS A 70 1.96 1.38 12.44
N GLY A 71 1.01 2.30 12.64
CA GLY A 71 -0.24 2.04 13.34
C GLY A 71 -0.08 1.32 14.69
N LYS A 72 -1.02 0.46 15.03
CA LYS A 72 -0.98 -0.29 16.29
C LYS A 72 0.07 -1.41 16.31
N THR A 73 0.55 -1.88 15.15
CA THR A 73 1.71 -2.78 15.10
C THR A 73 2.94 -2.13 15.72
N ALA A 74 3.22 -0.87 15.38
CA ALA A 74 4.35 -0.14 15.95
C ALA A 74 4.12 0.26 17.42
N MET A 75 2.88 0.58 17.79
CA MET A 75 2.53 0.95 19.16
C MET A 75 2.77 -0.19 20.15
N GLY A 76 2.65 -1.43 19.68
CA GLY A 76 2.83 -2.62 20.51
C GLY A 76 1.76 -2.77 21.62
N GLU A 77 1.99 -3.68 22.55
CA GLU A 77 1.08 -3.92 23.69
C GLU A 77 1.00 -2.71 24.63
N GLU A 78 2.07 -1.92 24.71
CA GLU A 78 2.14 -0.70 25.54
C GLU A 78 1.33 0.48 24.95
N GLN A 79 0.79 0.35 23.75
CA GLN A 79 0.06 1.41 23.01
C GLN A 79 0.86 2.72 22.92
N ASN A 80 2.18 2.63 22.71
CA ASN A 80 3.08 3.77 22.71
C ASN A 80 3.20 4.41 21.34
N LEU A 81 2.54 5.56 21.14
CA LEU A 81 2.58 6.35 19.90
C LEU A 81 4.01 6.75 19.47
N ARG A 82 4.96 6.86 20.42
CA ARG A 82 6.37 7.20 20.11
C ARG A 82 7.12 6.10 19.35
N ASN A 83 6.53 4.92 19.23
CA ASN A 83 7.12 3.83 18.46
C ASN A 83 6.75 3.90 16.98
N ILE A 84 5.70 4.66 16.61
CA ILE A 84 5.32 4.86 15.22
C ILE A 84 6.46 5.56 14.46
N GLY A 85 6.79 5.02 13.30
CA GLY A 85 7.92 5.47 12.47
C GLY A 85 9.25 4.77 12.80
N LYS A 86 9.35 3.97 13.88
CA LYS A 86 10.55 3.20 14.18
C LYS A 86 10.53 1.87 13.44
N CYS A 87 11.33 1.79 12.39
CA CYS A 87 11.44 0.59 11.57
C CYS A 87 12.77 -0.14 11.83
N PRO A 88 12.76 -1.48 12.02
CA PRO A 88 13.98 -2.25 12.20
C PRO A 88 14.77 -2.36 10.89
N LYS A 89 16.03 -2.76 11.00
CA LYS A 89 16.86 -3.08 9.83
C LYS A 89 16.19 -4.18 8.99
N GLY A 90 16.04 -3.94 7.69
CA GLY A 90 15.40 -4.91 6.78
C GLY A 90 13.88 -4.85 6.77
N ALA A 91 13.27 -3.81 7.33
CA ALA A 91 11.81 -3.62 7.33
C ALA A 91 11.17 -3.72 5.94
N ASP A 92 11.89 -3.34 4.88
CA ASP A 92 11.48 -3.52 3.49
C ASP A 92 11.27 -4.98 3.06
N LYS A 93 11.91 -5.91 3.75
CA LYS A 93 11.72 -7.36 3.55
C LYS A 93 10.69 -7.93 4.50
N ILE A 94 10.63 -7.40 5.71
CA ILE A 94 9.65 -7.80 6.73
C ILE A 94 8.24 -7.51 6.23
N VAL A 95 7.96 -6.28 5.78
CA VAL A 95 6.63 -5.90 5.27
C VAL A 95 6.15 -6.79 4.11
N ILE A 96 7.04 -7.23 3.22
CA ILE A 96 6.66 -8.14 2.12
C ILE A 96 6.31 -9.54 2.64
N LYS A 97 7.05 -10.03 3.63
CA LYS A 97 6.82 -11.36 4.23
C LYS A 97 5.58 -11.36 5.13
N ASP A 98 5.35 -10.29 5.88
CA ASP A 98 4.17 -10.15 6.73
C ASP A 98 2.90 -10.03 5.87
N MET A 99 2.97 -9.28 4.75
CA MET A 99 1.91 -9.25 3.74
C MET A 99 1.64 -10.64 3.14
N HIS A 100 2.67 -11.48 2.97
CA HIS A 100 2.48 -12.86 2.52
C HIS A 100 1.85 -13.72 3.62
N LYS A 101 2.23 -13.52 4.88
CA LYS A 101 1.67 -14.23 6.02
C LYS A 101 0.19 -13.92 6.25
N ILE A 102 -0.22 -12.64 6.13
CA ILE A 102 -1.65 -12.29 6.20
C ILE A 102 -2.44 -12.89 5.03
N ARG A 103 -1.83 -12.96 3.85
CA ARG A 103 -2.39 -13.68 2.70
C ARG A 103 -2.61 -15.15 3.03
N ASP A 104 -1.64 -15.83 3.63
CA ASP A 104 -1.78 -17.24 4.01
C ASP A 104 -2.91 -17.46 5.02
N ILE A 105 -3.09 -16.52 5.96
CA ILE A 105 -4.24 -16.51 6.88
C ILE A 105 -5.54 -16.40 6.08
N ALA A 106 -5.65 -15.41 5.19
CA ALA A 106 -6.85 -15.17 4.40
C ALA A 106 -7.22 -16.39 3.53
N VAL A 107 -6.24 -17.03 2.90
CA VAL A 107 -6.45 -18.23 2.07
C VAL A 107 -6.86 -19.44 2.91
N SER A 108 -6.34 -19.57 4.13
CA SER A 108 -6.76 -20.65 5.03
C SER A 108 -8.23 -20.51 5.47
N GLU A 109 -8.71 -19.27 5.60
CA GLU A 109 -10.11 -18.97 5.95
C GLU A 109 -11.04 -19.03 4.72
N HIS A 110 -10.49 -18.76 3.51
CA HIS A 110 -11.24 -18.71 2.24
C HIS A 110 -10.53 -19.54 1.14
N PRO A 111 -10.44 -20.86 1.28
CA PRO A 111 -9.63 -21.69 0.39
C PRO A 111 -10.18 -21.70 -1.05
N GLY A 112 -9.27 -21.58 -2.03
CA GLY A 112 -9.59 -21.68 -3.44
C GLY A 112 -10.19 -20.42 -4.06
N LEU A 113 -10.41 -19.35 -3.30
CA LEU A 113 -10.90 -18.09 -3.84
C LEU A 113 -9.79 -17.29 -4.52
N PRO A 114 -10.10 -16.54 -5.60
CA PRO A 114 -9.14 -15.65 -6.24
C PRO A 114 -8.74 -14.49 -5.33
N GLU A 115 -7.48 -14.05 -5.44
CA GLU A 115 -6.87 -13.07 -4.56
C GLU A 115 -6.49 -11.79 -5.31
N VAL A 116 -6.79 -10.63 -4.71
CA VAL A 116 -6.44 -9.31 -5.25
C VAL A 116 -5.59 -8.56 -4.24
N LEU A 117 -4.57 -7.84 -4.69
CA LEU A 117 -3.77 -6.95 -3.84
C LEU A 117 -3.95 -5.50 -4.26
N VAL A 118 -4.40 -4.66 -3.34
CA VAL A 118 -4.56 -3.22 -3.53
C VAL A 118 -3.51 -2.49 -2.69
N GLY A 119 -2.64 -1.71 -3.33
CA GLY A 119 -1.60 -0.94 -2.65
C GLY A 119 -1.74 0.56 -2.87
N HIS A 120 -1.66 1.34 -1.79
CA HIS A 120 -1.65 2.80 -1.83
C HIS A 120 -0.27 3.37 -1.48
N SER A 121 0.22 4.34 -2.26
CA SER A 121 1.47 5.05 -1.98
C SER A 121 2.66 4.08 -1.76
N MET A 122 3.30 4.07 -0.58
CA MET A 122 4.30 3.05 -0.21
C MET A 122 3.74 1.63 -0.39
N GLY A 123 2.47 1.38 -0.04
CA GLY A 123 1.81 0.09 -0.26
C GLY A 123 1.75 -0.30 -1.74
N SER A 124 1.76 0.65 -2.68
CA SER A 124 1.88 0.33 -4.10
C SER A 124 3.28 -0.18 -4.47
N PHE A 125 4.33 0.26 -3.76
CA PHE A 125 5.67 -0.32 -3.91
C PHE A 125 5.72 -1.73 -3.34
N VAL A 126 5.07 -1.94 -2.17
CA VAL A 126 4.87 -3.28 -1.60
C VAL A 126 4.16 -4.19 -2.60
N ALA A 127 3.04 -3.75 -3.19
CA ALA A 127 2.26 -4.53 -4.15
C ALA A 127 3.07 -4.87 -5.43
N LYS A 128 3.88 -3.96 -5.97
CA LYS A 128 4.79 -4.24 -7.09
C LYS A 128 5.83 -5.30 -6.75
N ILE A 129 6.45 -5.20 -5.56
CA ILE A 129 7.46 -6.17 -5.11
C ILE A 129 6.79 -7.51 -4.79
N TYR A 130 5.60 -7.48 -4.21
CA TYR A 130 4.80 -8.69 -3.95
C TYR A 130 4.45 -9.40 -5.25
N GLY A 131 3.92 -8.67 -6.24
CA GLY A 131 3.63 -9.21 -7.56
C GLY A 131 4.85 -9.80 -8.27
N ALA A 132 6.04 -9.24 -8.05
CA ALA A 132 7.30 -9.78 -8.56
C ALA A 132 7.74 -11.08 -7.86
N ASN A 133 7.38 -11.29 -6.60
CA ASN A 133 7.77 -12.45 -5.81
C ASN A 133 6.69 -13.55 -5.80
N TYR A 134 5.43 -13.15 -5.69
CA TYR A 134 4.28 -14.02 -5.43
C TYR A 134 3.12 -13.79 -6.42
N GLY A 135 3.36 -13.09 -7.53
CA GLY A 135 2.30 -12.69 -8.46
C GLY A 135 1.52 -13.84 -9.10
N LYS A 136 2.04 -15.06 -9.08
CA LYS A 136 1.31 -16.25 -9.55
C LYS A 136 0.13 -16.64 -8.67
N GLU A 137 0.10 -16.13 -7.44
CA GLU A 137 -0.95 -16.35 -6.45
C GLU A 137 -2.07 -15.31 -6.58
N LEU A 138 -1.81 -14.21 -7.30
CA LEU A 138 -2.76 -13.12 -7.48
C LEU A 138 -3.59 -13.26 -8.76
N ALA A 139 -4.88 -13.00 -8.67
CA ALA A 139 -5.78 -12.86 -9.82
C ALA A 139 -5.72 -11.45 -10.44
N ALA A 140 -5.44 -10.41 -9.64
CA ALA A 140 -5.26 -9.04 -10.09
C ALA A 140 -4.49 -8.20 -9.05
N THR A 141 -3.97 -7.03 -9.47
CA THR A 141 -3.39 -6.05 -8.54
C THR A 141 -3.75 -4.61 -8.91
N VAL A 142 -3.94 -3.76 -7.89
CA VAL A 142 -4.30 -2.35 -8.05
C VAL A 142 -3.25 -1.47 -7.37
N TYR A 143 -2.72 -0.49 -8.10
CA TYR A 143 -1.76 0.49 -7.59
C TYR A 143 -2.40 1.88 -7.55
N CYS A 144 -2.56 2.46 -6.37
CA CYS A 144 -3.09 3.80 -6.16
C CYS A 144 -2.00 4.74 -5.65
N GLY A 145 -1.97 5.99 -6.12
CA GLY A 145 -1.00 6.98 -5.69
C GLY A 145 0.45 6.54 -5.93
N SER A 146 0.67 5.79 -7.01
CA SER A 146 1.94 5.15 -7.32
C SER A 146 2.76 5.96 -8.34
N GLY A 147 4.04 5.65 -8.43
CA GLY A 147 4.93 6.21 -9.43
C GLY A 147 6.18 5.36 -9.61
N ASP A 148 7.05 5.79 -10.50
CA ASP A 148 8.41 5.29 -10.61
C ASP A 148 9.38 6.47 -10.54
N PHE A 149 10.35 6.37 -9.65
CA PHE A 149 11.37 7.39 -9.44
C PHE A 149 12.56 7.14 -10.39
N PHE A 150 12.45 7.62 -11.63
CA PHE A 150 13.55 7.62 -12.61
C PHE A 150 14.14 6.25 -13.00
N GLY A 151 13.46 5.16 -12.66
CA GLY A 151 13.81 3.82 -13.14
C GLY A 151 15.09 3.21 -12.57
N ASN A 152 15.79 2.42 -13.38
CA ASN A 152 16.98 1.68 -12.95
C ASN A 152 18.12 2.54 -12.38
N PRO A 153 18.45 3.75 -12.90
CA PRO A 153 19.47 4.61 -12.31
C PRO A 153 19.17 5.01 -10.85
N PHE A 154 17.92 5.33 -10.54
CA PHE A 154 17.51 5.64 -9.17
C PHE A 154 17.74 4.46 -8.22
N ARG A 155 17.38 3.26 -8.66
CA ARG A 155 17.62 2.03 -7.91
C ARG A 155 19.10 1.82 -7.63
N CYS A 156 19.97 1.95 -8.64
CA CYS A 156 21.41 1.75 -8.49
C CYS A 156 22.05 2.77 -7.56
N LEU A 157 21.53 3.99 -7.51
CA LEU A 157 22.04 5.06 -6.67
C LEU A 157 21.54 4.97 -5.22
N ILE A 158 20.26 4.73 -5.01
CA ILE A 158 19.61 4.82 -3.68
C ILE A 158 19.74 3.53 -2.88
N TYR A 159 19.53 2.37 -3.51
CA TYR A 159 19.52 1.09 -2.79
C TYR A 159 20.81 0.78 -2.03
N PRO A 160 22.02 1.06 -2.57
CA PRO A 160 23.26 0.87 -1.82
C PRO A 160 23.42 1.81 -0.61
N LEU A 161 22.73 2.96 -0.61
CA LEU A 161 22.82 3.94 0.48
C LEU A 161 21.87 3.60 1.65
N VAL A 162 20.87 2.75 1.44
CA VAL A 162 19.90 2.37 2.48
C VAL A 162 20.54 1.91 3.80
N PRO A 163 21.63 1.09 3.82
CA PRO A 163 22.27 0.68 5.06
C PRO A 163 22.85 1.84 5.88
N LEU A 164 23.19 2.96 5.23
CA LEU A 164 23.74 4.14 5.93
C LEU A 164 22.70 4.79 6.85
N PHE A 165 21.42 4.76 6.49
CA PHE A 165 20.33 5.30 7.32
C PHE A 165 20.06 4.45 8.57
N THR A 166 20.52 3.22 8.61
CA THR A 166 20.39 2.32 9.77
C THR A 166 21.71 2.19 10.55
N ALA A 167 22.74 2.96 10.17
CA ALA A 167 24.01 2.96 10.88
C ALA A 167 23.88 3.59 12.27
N ALA A 168 24.67 3.10 13.23
CA ALA A 168 24.59 3.47 14.64
C ALA A 168 24.55 5.00 14.92
N PRO A 169 25.34 5.88 14.25
CA PRO A 169 25.34 7.31 14.56
C PRO A 169 24.05 8.05 14.23
N VAL A 170 23.22 7.50 13.32
CA VAL A 170 22.01 8.19 12.82
C VAL A 170 20.72 7.45 13.16
N LYS A 171 20.80 6.26 13.76
CA LYS A 171 19.62 5.41 14.04
C LYS A 171 18.56 6.08 14.92
N ASP A 172 18.97 6.99 15.79
CA ASP A 172 18.10 7.68 16.74
C ASP A 172 17.76 9.12 16.29
N LEU A 173 18.18 9.51 15.08
CA LEU A 173 17.84 10.81 14.50
C LEU A 173 16.37 10.82 14.10
N GLU A 174 15.60 11.77 14.60
CA GLU A 174 14.22 12.02 14.22
C GLU A 174 14.12 13.30 13.40
N ILE A 175 13.71 13.20 12.15
CA ILE A 175 13.45 14.35 11.29
C ILE A 175 11.96 14.69 11.39
N LYS A 176 11.63 15.75 12.13
CA LYS A 176 10.26 16.24 12.18
C LYS A 176 9.93 16.95 10.86
N VAL A 177 9.07 16.33 10.06
CA VAL A 177 8.47 17.01 8.92
C VAL A 177 7.29 17.81 9.45
N THR A 178 7.53 19.10 9.70
CA THR A 178 6.46 19.98 10.16
C THR A 178 5.42 20.13 9.07
N ASN A 179 4.14 20.08 9.43
CA ASN A 179 3.01 20.28 8.53
C ASN A 179 3.05 21.62 7.76
N ASN A 180 3.92 22.54 8.17
CA ASN A 180 4.14 23.83 7.51
C ASN A 180 5.09 23.76 6.30
N MET A 181 5.93 22.73 6.21
CA MET A 181 6.87 22.58 5.08
C MET A 181 6.19 21.95 3.86
N PHE A 182 5.17 21.11 4.08
CA PHE A 182 4.30 20.58 3.05
C PHE A 182 2.87 20.75 3.56
N SER A 183 2.16 21.78 3.08
CA SER A 183 0.74 21.88 3.37
C SER A 183 0.09 20.55 2.96
N THR A 184 -0.78 19.99 3.81
CA THR A 184 -1.53 18.76 3.47
C THR A 184 -2.33 18.88 2.16
N GLY A 185 -2.26 20.05 1.53
CA GLY A 185 -2.82 20.32 0.23
C GLY A 185 -2.36 19.40 -0.89
N TRP A 186 -1.14 18.89 -0.85
CA TRP A 186 -0.64 17.93 -1.83
C TRP A 186 -1.29 16.54 -1.71
N LEU A 187 -1.79 16.22 -0.53
CA LEU A 187 -2.34 14.92 -0.16
C LEU A 187 -3.72 14.69 -0.79
N SER A 188 -4.63 15.66 -0.62
CA SER A 188 -6.02 15.54 -1.04
C SER A 188 -6.64 16.90 -1.33
N ARG A 189 -7.68 16.95 -2.15
CA ARG A 189 -8.54 18.12 -2.35
C ARG A 189 -9.54 18.26 -1.20
N SER A 190 -10.01 17.15 -0.64
CA SER A 190 -10.95 17.14 0.45
C SER A 190 -10.36 17.82 1.68
N LYS A 191 -11.06 18.87 2.15
CA LYS A 191 -10.70 19.58 3.38
C LYS A 191 -10.90 18.69 4.61
N GLU A 192 -11.94 17.86 4.57
CA GLU A 192 -12.28 16.91 5.63
C GLU A 192 -11.16 15.87 5.79
N ASN A 193 -10.78 15.20 4.70
CA ASN A 193 -9.69 14.23 4.73
C ASN A 193 -8.38 14.83 5.27
N ARG A 194 -8.04 16.07 4.85
CA ARG A 194 -6.85 16.74 5.37
C ARG A 194 -6.95 17.08 6.87
N ALA A 195 -8.13 17.45 7.33
CA ALA A 195 -8.37 17.72 8.76
C ALA A 195 -8.28 16.43 9.59
N ASP A 196 -8.82 15.33 9.09
CA ASP A 196 -8.73 14.00 9.72
C ASP A 196 -7.27 13.53 9.78
N TYR A 197 -6.53 13.68 8.68
CA TYR A 197 -5.10 13.35 8.64
C TYR A 197 -4.31 14.07 9.72
N LEU A 198 -4.58 15.36 9.93
CA LEU A 198 -3.87 16.19 10.93
C LEU A 198 -4.24 15.88 12.38
N LYS A 199 -5.45 15.35 12.62
CA LYS A 199 -5.97 15.02 13.97
C LYS A 199 -5.66 13.58 14.37
N ASP A 200 -5.33 12.72 13.43
CA ASP A 200 -5.13 11.30 13.69
C ASP A 200 -3.79 11.07 14.43
N PRO A 201 -3.83 10.55 15.67
CA PRO A 201 -2.62 10.37 16.48
C PRO A 201 -1.71 9.26 15.95
N MET A 202 -2.22 8.35 15.11
CA MET A 202 -1.43 7.28 14.50
C MET A 202 -0.74 7.70 13.19
N ILE A 203 -0.99 8.92 12.71
CA ILE A 203 -0.23 9.51 11.61
C ILE A 203 1.10 10.04 12.15
N THR A 204 2.21 9.44 11.74
CA THR A 204 3.51 9.97 12.16
C THR A 204 3.94 11.16 11.31
N VAL A 205 4.41 12.19 11.98
CA VAL A 205 5.10 13.34 11.37
C VAL A 205 6.62 13.25 11.55
N TYR A 206 7.07 12.19 12.21
CA TYR A 206 8.49 11.97 12.47
C TYR A 206 9.04 10.89 11.54
N TYR A 207 10.01 11.26 10.73
CA TYR A 207 10.70 10.35 9.84
C TYR A 207 12.01 9.91 10.50
N THR A 208 12.01 8.70 11.01
CA THR A 208 13.23 8.09 11.53
C THR A 208 14.12 7.58 10.40
N PRO A 209 15.42 7.41 10.62
CA PRO A 209 16.29 6.77 9.63
C PRO A 209 15.83 5.37 9.21
N GLY A 210 15.27 4.60 10.16
CA GLY A 210 14.69 3.28 9.85
C GLY A 210 13.52 3.35 8.89
N LEU A 211 12.59 4.29 9.10
CA LEU A 211 11.44 4.52 8.20
C LEU A 211 11.91 4.99 6.81
N LEU A 212 12.86 5.93 6.75
CA LEU A 212 13.42 6.39 5.49
C LEU A 212 14.17 5.29 4.74
N ALA A 213 14.89 4.43 5.46
CA ALA A 213 15.57 3.28 4.90
C ALA A 213 14.57 2.28 4.29
N MET A 214 13.49 1.97 5.01
CA MET A 214 12.41 1.11 4.50
C MET A 214 11.77 1.69 3.25
N LEU A 215 11.35 2.96 3.30
CA LEU A 215 10.70 3.64 2.17
C LEU A 215 11.63 3.71 0.96
N GLY A 216 12.90 4.12 1.17
CA GLY A 216 13.91 4.18 0.10
C GLY A 216 14.19 2.82 -0.53
N ALA A 217 14.26 1.76 0.28
CA ALA A 217 14.46 0.39 -0.21
C ALA A 217 13.25 -0.10 -1.03
N LEU A 218 12.02 0.12 -0.55
CA LEU A 218 10.80 -0.25 -1.27
C LEU A 218 10.69 0.53 -2.58
N ALA A 219 10.90 1.84 -2.58
CA ALA A 219 10.90 2.67 -3.77
C ALA A 219 11.95 2.20 -4.79
N ALA A 220 13.19 1.94 -4.35
CA ALA A 220 14.25 1.47 -5.23
C ALA A 220 13.99 0.06 -5.81
N ARG A 221 13.44 -0.86 -5.02
CA ARG A 221 13.11 -2.22 -5.46
C ARG A 221 11.92 -2.27 -6.43
N SER A 222 10.98 -1.34 -6.31
CA SER A 222 9.82 -1.18 -7.19
C SER A 222 10.07 -0.28 -8.40
N ALA A 223 11.29 0.27 -8.56
CA ALA A 223 11.66 1.13 -9.67
C ALA A 223 12.25 0.36 -10.86
N GLY A 224 12.06 0.91 -12.05
CA GLY A 224 12.60 0.40 -13.31
C GLY A 224 11.97 -0.92 -13.77
N THR A 225 12.68 -1.66 -14.59
CA THR A 225 12.13 -2.88 -15.25
C THR A 225 12.23 -4.14 -14.41
N LEU A 226 13.03 -4.17 -13.35
CA LEU A 226 13.40 -5.44 -12.71
C LEU A 226 12.25 -6.10 -11.96
N TRP A 227 11.39 -5.32 -11.30
CA TRP A 227 10.18 -5.84 -10.66
C TRP A 227 9.18 -6.35 -11.71
N ALA A 228 8.93 -5.56 -12.76
CA ALA A 228 7.99 -5.91 -13.81
C ALA A 228 8.42 -7.15 -14.61
N LYS A 229 9.73 -7.34 -14.82
CA LYS A 229 10.26 -8.55 -15.49
C LYS A 229 9.99 -9.84 -14.72
N LYS A 230 9.90 -9.76 -13.39
CA LYS A 230 9.64 -10.91 -12.51
C LYS A 230 8.14 -11.20 -12.35
N MET A 231 7.27 -10.23 -12.60
CA MET A 231 5.82 -10.45 -12.54
C MET A 231 5.35 -11.43 -13.61
N PRO A 232 4.30 -12.23 -13.34
CA PRO A 232 3.56 -12.95 -14.37
C PRO A 232 3.09 -11.98 -15.46
N LYS A 233 3.21 -12.41 -16.73
CA LYS A 233 2.91 -11.52 -17.87
C LYS A 233 1.42 -11.36 -18.15
N ASP A 234 0.65 -12.23 -17.58
CA ASP A 234 -0.82 -12.31 -17.66
C ASP A 234 -1.52 -11.77 -16.40
N LEU A 235 -0.77 -11.38 -15.36
CA LEU A 235 -1.36 -10.76 -14.17
C LEU A 235 -1.94 -9.38 -14.52
N PRO A 236 -3.27 -9.19 -14.39
CA PRO A 236 -3.91 -7.90 -14.64
C PRO A 236 -3.48 -6.84 -13.63
N VAL A 237 -3.18 -5.63 -14.12
CA VAL A 237 -2.76 -4.49 -13.30
C VAL A 237 -3.64 -3.28 -13.57
N LEU A 238 -4.25 -2.72 -12.53
CA LEU A 238 -4.89 -1.40 -12.59
C LEU A 238 -4.03 -0.37 -11.88
N VAL A 239 -3.78 0.77 -12.53
CA VAL A 239 -3.19 1.94 -11.90
C VAL A 239 -4.25 3.03 -11.79
N VAL A 240 -4.54 3.51 -10.59
CA VAL A 240 -5.42 4.66 -10.35
C VAL A 240 -4.59 5.85 -9.87
N ALA A 241 -4.68 6.99 -10.55
CA ALA A 241 -3.76 8.09 -10.34
C ALA A 241 -4.43 9.46 -10.48
N GLY A 242 -4.19 10.34 -9.51
CA GLY A 242 -4.56 11.74 -9.61
C GLY A 242 -3.59 12.52 -10.52
N THR A 243 -4.12 13.37 -11.42
CA THR A 243 -3.25 14.13 -12.33
C THR A 243 -2.43 15.22 -11.64
N GLN A 244 -2.74 15.54 -10.37
CA GLN A 244 -2.00 16.50 -9.53
C GLN A 244 -1.28 15.81 -8.37
N ASP A 245 -1.12 14.48 -8.41
CA ASP A 245 -0.34 13.74 -7.43
C ASP A 245 1.16 14.02 -7.61
N ILE A 246 1.75 14.76 -6.65
CA ILE A 246 3.17 15.11 -6.69
C ILE A 246 4.09 13.91 -6.43
N ILE A 247 3.62 12.87 -5.70
CA ILE A 247 4.37 11.62 -5.47
C ILE A 247 4.55 10.87 -6.79
N GLY A 248 3.53 10.87 -7.64
CA GLY A 248 3.61 10.37 -9.00
C GLY A 248 4.19 11.37 -10.01
N PHE A 249 4.81 12.49 -9.55
CA PHE A 249 5.32 13.58 -10.39
C PHE A 249 4.25 14.08 -11.38
N CYS A 250 3.03 14.32 -10.88
CA CYS A 250 1.90 14.75 -11.70
C CYS A 250 1.67 13.85 -12.93
N GLY A 251 1.82 12.54 -12.73
CA GLY A 251 1.60 11.50 -13.74
C GLY A 251 2.85 11.05 -14.51
N ILE A 252 3.97 11.77 -14.44
CA ILE A 252 5.21 11.36 -15.14
C ILE A 252 5.70 10.00 -14.60
N GLY A 253 5.73 9.82 -13.28
CA GLY A 253 6.15 8.56 -12.66
C GLY A 253 5.23 7.40 -13.01
N VAL A 254 3.92 7.65 -13.17
CA VAL A 254 2.95 6.64 -13.62
C VAL A 254 3.23 6.23 -15.08
N LYS A 255 3.51 7.19 -15.97
CA LYS A 255 3.90 6.90 -17.36
C LYS A 255 5.18 6.08 -17.44
N PHE A 256 6.16 6.33 -16.55
CA PHE A 256 7.35 5.48 -16.45
C PHE A 256 7.01 4.07 -15.99
N ALA A 257 6.18 3.90 -14.95
CA ALA A 257 5.75 2.58 -14.49
C ALA A 257 5.07 1.78 -15.60
N ASN A 258 4.14 2.41 -16.35
CA ASN A 258 3.49 1.79 -17.52
C ASN A 258 4.52 1.36 -18.57
N ARG A 259 5.45 2.24 -18.93
CA ARG A 259 6.54 1.91 -19.89
C ARG A 259 7.39 0.73 -19.44
N TRP A 260 7.59 0.57 -18.13
CA TRP A 260 8.33 -0.59 -17.62
C TRP A 260 7.51 -1.87 -17.67
N MET A 261 6.21 -1.81 -17.46
CA MET A 261 5.29 -2.93 -17.66
C MET A 261 5.24 -3.34 -19.13
N ASP A 262 5.12 -2.39 -20.07
CA ASP A 262 5.20 -2.64 -21.52
C ASP A 262 6.51 -3.35 -21.91
N LYS A 263 7.65 -2.79 -21.47
CA LYS A 263 8.98 -3.36 -21.74
C LYS A 263 9.19 -4.74 -21.11
N ALA A 264 8.49 -5.03 -20.03
CA ALA A 264 8.51 -6.33 -19.38
C ALA A 264 7.57 -7.35 -20.04
N GLY A 265 6.68 -6.91 -20.93
CA GLY A 265 5.71 -7.75 -21.62
C GLY A 265 4.49 -8.10 -20.77
N ILE A 266 4.13 -7.27 -19.76
CA ILE A 266 2.86 -7.40 -19.03
C ILE A 266 1.75 -7.02 -20.00
N LYS A 267 0.81 -7.95 -20.25
CA LYS A 267 -0.16 -7.84 -21.35
C LYS A 267 -1.38 -7.02 -20.99
N ASP A 268 -1.79 -7.08 -19.74
CA ASP A 268 -3.03 -6.47 -19.24
C ASP A 268 -2.72 -5.47 -18.14
N HIS A 269 -2.47 -4.21 -18.55
CA HIS A 269 -2.37 -3.12 -17.59
C HIS A 269 -3.17 -1.91 -18.07
N THR A 270 -3.93 -1.32 -17.15
CA THR A 270 -4.82 -0.18 -17.40
C THR A 270 -4.47 0.95 -16.45
N THR A 271 -4.53 2.20 -16.92
CA THR A 271 -4.41 3.37 -16.05
C THR A 271 -5.69 4.20 -16.11
N LYS A 272 -6.31 4.41 -14.95
CA LYS A 272 -7.43 5.34 -14.77
C LYS A 272 -6.93 6.64 -14.16
N TRP A 273 -7.20 7.75 -14.85
CA TRP A 273 -6.77 9.09 -14.45
C TRP A 273 -7.91 9.88 -13.83
N TYR A 274 -7.66 10.46 -12.65
CA TYR A 274 -8.60 11.36 -11.97
C TYR A 274 -8.11 12.80 -12.11
N LYS A 275 -8.78 13.56 -12.99
CA LYS A 275 -8.38 14.93 -13.36
C LYS A 275 -8.46 15.85 -12.14
N SER A 276 -7.36 16.58 -11.90
CA SER A 276 -7.22 17.55 -10.80
C SER A 276 -7.22 16.95 -9.41
N TYR A 277 -7.34 15.63 -9.24
CA TYR A 277 -7.17 14.98 -7.96
C TYR A 277 -5.70 14.71 -7.64
N ARG A 278 -5.43 14.45 -6.35
CA ARG A 278 -4.09 14.36 -5.78
C ARG A 278 -3.77 12.94 -5.32
N HIS A 279 -3.05 12.79 -4.23
CA HIS A 279 -2.44 11.53 -3.81
C HIS A 279 -3.43 10.52 -3.19
N GLU A 280 -4.28 10.96 -2.25
CA GLU A 280 -5.18 10.09 -1.48
C GLU A 280 -6.55 9.90 -2.14
N LEU A 281 -6.60 9.26 -3.31
CA LEU A 281 -7.85 9.05 -4.05
C LEU A 281 -8.89 8.25 -3.25
N PHE A 282 -8.46 7.33 -2.39
CA PHE A 282 -9.36 6.51 -1.56
C PHE A 282 -10.05 7.29 -0.44
N ARG A 283 -9.67 8.53 -0.20
CA ARG A 283 -10.22 9.40 0.85
C ARG A 283 -10.56 10.79 0.34
N ASP A 284 -10.41 11.05 -0.96
CA ASP A 284 -10.76 12.33 -1.58
C ASP A 284 -12.26 12.38 -1.93
N ASP A 285 -12.72 13.52 -2.40
CA ASP A 285 -14.11 13.74 -2.80
C ASP A 285 -14.56 12.78 -3.94
N CYS A 286 -13.61 12.21 -4.71
CA CYS A 286 -13.88 11.23 -5.75
C CYS A 286 -13.86 9.76 -5.27
N LYS A 287 -13.75 9.49 -3.98
CA LYS A 287 -13.54 8.13 -3.46
C LYS A 287 -14.56 7.10 -3.97
N GLU A 288 -15.84 7.47 -4.01
CA GLU A 288 -16.90 6.56 -4.48
C GLU A 288 -16.74 6.22 -5.97
N GLU A 289 -16.35 7.20 -6.80
CA GLU A 289 -16.04 6.97 -8.22
C GLU A 289 -14.84 6.00 -8.34
N VAL A 290 -13.79 6.22 -7.53
CA VAL A 290 -12.59 5.38 -7.53
C VAL A 290 -12.92 3.94 -7.11
N TYR A 291 -13.74 3.75 -6.09
CA TYR A 291 -14.16 2.42 -5.62
C TYR A 291 -14.95 1.68 -6.69
N ASN A 292 -15.94 2.35 -7.31
CA ASN A 292 -16.75 1.80 -8.39
C ASN A 292 -15.90 1.46 -9.63
N ASP A 293 -14.94 2.31 -9.98
CA ASP A 293 -14.03 2.06 -11.10
C ASP A 293 -13.15 0.82 -10.85
N ILE A 294 -12.68 0.64 -9.62
CA ILE A 294 -11.88 -0.55 -9.23
C ILE A 294 -12.74 -1.81 -9.33
N THR A 295 -13.94 -1.83 -8.73
CA THR A 295 -14.81 -3.02 -8.76
C THR A 295 -15.31 -3.32 -10.17
N THR A 296 -15.67 -2.31 -10.97
CA THR A 296 -16.02 -2.47 -12.38
C THR A 296 -14.85 -3.07 -13.19
N TRP A 297 -13.64 -2.60 -12.95
CA TRP A 297 -12.46 -3.16 -13.62
C TRP A 297 -12.20 -4.60 -13.17
N LEU A 298 -12.32 -4.91 -11.89
CA LEU A 298 -12.20 -6.28 -11.36
C LEU A 298 -13.27 -7.20 -11.96
N ALA A 299 -14.52 -6.74 -12.08
CA ALA A 299 -15.59 -7.49 -12.75
C ALA A 299 -15.24 -7.80 -14.21
N SER A 300 -14.59 -6.89 -14.93
CA SER A 300 -14.09 -7.12 -16.29
C SER A 300 -13.03 -8.23 -16.39
N LYS A 301 -12.44 -8.63 -15.25
CA LYS A 301 -11.47 -9.72 -15.12
C LYS A 301 -12.09 -11.01 -14.59
N GLY A 302 -13.43 -11.07 -14.47
CA GLY A 302 -14.14 -12.22 -13.94
C GLY A 302 -14.14 -12.33 -12.41
N LEU A 303 -13.80 -11.25 -11.72
CA LEU A 303 -13.80 -11.13 -10.27
C LEU A 303 -15.10 -10.44 -9.78
N PRO A 304 -15.44 -10.49 -8.48
CA PRO A 304 -16.58 -9.72 -7.96
C PRO A 304 -16.48 -8.22 -8.23
N GLY A 305 -17.61 -7.54 -8.54
CA GLY A 305 -17.65 -6.12 -8.86
C GLY A 305 -19.03 -5.50 -8.91
#